data_e07e7b3653af0c5bf58ee3a63bab976f
#
_entry.id   e07e7b3653af0c5bf58ee3a63bab976f
#
_cell.length_a   1.000
_cell.length_b   1.000
_cell.length_c   1.000
_cell.angle_alpha   90.00
_cell.angle_beta   90.00
_cell.angle_gamma   90.00
#
_symmetry.space_group_name_H-M   'P 1'
#
loop_
_entity.id
_entity.type
_entity.pdbx_description
1 polymer ?
#
loop_
_entity_poly.entity_id
_entity_poly.type
_entity_poly.pdbx_seq_one_letter_code
_entity_poly.pdbx_strand_id
1 'polypeptide(L)'
;MKLTPWMLPLIFSLIIYSCQGSKSVSSMESEQSTYFIVGTGGGFTGLYNQYKIYQTGIIENYDFSQKSYQSFKKVNPKEVEMFFKQIKELNLSKVDFNKPGNVSDYIDVLGPDQKLNRIQWANSSTDISPDIIRFHENAMRLIKDKG
;
A
#
# COMPACT_ATOMS: atom_id res chain seq x y z
N MET A 1 32.59 79.19 -16.43
CA MET A 1 32.30 78.50 -17.70
C MET A 1 31.64 77.16 -17.39
N LYS A 2 30.56 76.91 -18.04
CA LYS A 2 29.54 75.92 -17.82
C LYS A 2 29.99 74.52 -18.25
N LEU A 3 29.75 73.49 -17.45
CA LEU A 3 29.71 72.13 -17.91
C LEU A 3 28.55 71.40 -17.18
N THR A 4 27.56 71.00 -17.95
CA THR A 4 26.38 70.26 -17.57
C THR A 4 26.73 68.78 -17.37
N PRO A 5 26.22 68.10 -16.34
CA PRO A 5 26.34 66.68 -16.27
C PRO A 5 25.14 66.03 -16.96
N TRP A 6 25.42 65.16 -17.86
CA TRP A 6 24.50 64.33 -18.60
C TRP A 6 24.02 63.18 -17.72
N MET A 7 22.72 63.18 -17.43
CA MET A 7 22.05 62.09 -16.74
C MET A 7 21.90 60.86 -17.66
N LEU A 8 22.53 59.75 -17.31
CA LEU A 8 22.20 58.43 -17.84
C LEU A 8 21.05 57.82 -17.05
N PRO A 9 19.96 57.35 -17.68
CA PRO A 9 18.96 56.56 -16.98
C PRO A 9 19.43 55.11 -16.88
N LEU A 10 19.57 54.66 -15.66
CA LEU A 10 19.84 53.26 -15.29
C LEU A 10 18.55 52.46 -15.49
N ILE A 11 18.50 51.71 -16.59
CA ILE A 11 17.39 50.79 -16.85
C ILE A 11 17.57 49.58 -15.91
N PHE A 12 16.78 49.57 -14.84
CA PHE A 12 16.69 48.47 -13.90
C PHE A 12 15.80 47.37 -14.53
N SER A 13 16.45 46.40 -15.17
CA SER A 13 15.78 45.23 -15.74
C SER A 13 15.31 44.31 -14.60
N LEU A 14 14.00 44.34 -14.29
CA LEU A 14 13.35 43.39 -13.40
C LEU A 14 13.27 42.02 -14.09
N ILE A 15 14.17 41.13 -13.74
CA ILE A 15 14.07 39.72 -14.08
C ILE A 15 13.03 39.10 -13.13
N ILE A 16 11.80 38.93 -13.64
CA ILE A 16 10.79 38.17 -12.97
C ILE A 16 11.18 36.69 -13.09
N TYR A 17 11.80 36.12 -12.04
CA TYR A 17 11.94 34.67 -11.91
C TYR A 17 10.54 34.11 -11.69
N SER A 18 9.95 33.57 -12.77
CA SER A 18 8.78 32.72 -12.72
C SER A 18 9.18 31.44 -11.96
N CYS A 19 8.82 31.38 -10.69
CA CYS A 19 8.82 30.14 -9.92
C CYS A 19 7.76 29.23 -10.54
N GLN A 20 8.18 28.34 -11.45
CA GLN A 20 7.37 27.19 -11.82
C GLN A 20 7.25 26.33 -10.57
N GLY A 21 6.07 26.41 -9.95
CA GLY A 21 5.73 25.57 -8.80
C GLY A 21 5.90 24.11 -9.19
N SER A 22 6.87 23.46 -8.60
CA SER A 22 6.98 22.02 -8.57
C SER A 22 5.67 21.49 -8.00
N LYS A 23 4.84 20.89 -8.85
CA LYS A 23 3.72 20.10 -8.37
C LYS A 23 4.29 19.07 -7.42
N SER A 24 4.00 19.26 -6.16
CA SER A 24 4.47 18.43 -5.07
C SER A 24 4.08 16.96 -5.35
N VAL A 25 5.06 16.09 -5.29
CA VAL A 25 4.94 14.63 -5.36
C VAL A 25 4.04 14.07 -4.24
N SER A 26 3.63 14.90 -3.29
CA SER A 26 2.81 14.52 -2.13
C SER A 26 1.37 14.09 -2.44
N SER A 27 0.85 14.35 -3.65
CA SER A 27 -0.50 13.92 -4.01
C SER A 27 -0.58 12.46 -4.51
N MET A 28 0.53 11.86 -4.92
CA MET A 28 0.56 10.45 -5.33
C MET A 28 0.70 9.50 -4.13
N GLU A 29 1.33 9.95 -3.04
CA GLU A 29 1.50 9.15 -1.83
C GLU A 29 0.19 8.98 -1.03
N SER A 30 -0.74 9.93 -1.12
CA SER A 30 -2.01 9.85 -0.40
C SER A 30 -3.03 8.89 -1.03
N GLU A 31 -2.98 8.64 -2.34
CA GLU A 31 -3.85 7.66 -3.00
C GLU A 31 -3.39 6.21 -2.82
N GLN A 32 -2.12 5.97 -2.51
CA GLN A 32 -1.58 4.65 -2.19
C GLN A 32 -1.74 4.26 -0.71
N SER A 33 -2.27 5.16 0.13
CA SER A 33 -2.28 4.97 1.58
C SER A 33 -3.18 3.84 2.09
N THR A 34 -4.22 3.46 1.33
CA THR A 34 -5.16 2.42 1.75
C THR A 34 -4.78 1.08 1.13
N TYR A 35 -4.37 0.15 1.96
CA TYR A 35 -3.96 -1.20 1.55
C TYR A 35 -4.30 -2.24 2.62
N PHE A 36 -4.26 -3.48 2.24
CA PHE A 36 -4.18 -4.62 3.15
C PHE A 36 -3.08 -5.58 2.68
N ILE A 37 -2.65 -6.46 3.58
CA ILE A 37 -1.62 -7.45 3.29
C ILE A 37 -2.23 -8.83 3.48
N VAL A 38 -1.89 -9.76 2.59
CA VAL A 38 -2.17 -11.18 2.76
C VAL A 38 -0.89 -11.95 2.58
N GLY A 39 -0.78 -13.04 3.31
CA GLY A 39 0.39 -13.89 3.17
C GLY A 39 0.19 -15.28 3.74
N THR A 40 1.15 -16.11 3.38
CA THR A 40 1.32 -17.46 3.92
C THR A 40 2.79 -17.63 4.26
N GLY A 41 3.08 -18.17 5.42
CA GLY A 41 4.48 -18.35 5.81
C GLY A 41 4.68 -19.32 6.95
N GLY A 42 5.94 -19.71 7.14
CA GLY A 42 6.34 -20.66 8.17
C GLY A 42 6.77 -21.99 7.56
N GLY A 43 6.73 -23.03 8.39
CA GLY A 43 7.22 -24.34 8.06
C GLY A 43 8.75 -24.45 8.22
N PHE A 44 9.24 -25.66 8.14
CA PHE A 44 10.66 -25.98 8.28
C PHE A 44 11.53 -25.30 7.21
N THR A 45 10.94 -25.02 6.03
CA THR A 45 11.64 -24.37 4.91
C THR A 45 11.73 -22.87 5.03
N GLY A 46 10.99 -22.24 5.97
CA GLY A 46 10.95 -20.79 6.14
C GLY A 46 10.42 -20.03 4.92
N LEU A 47 9.65 -20.68 4.05
CA LEU A 47 9.06 -20.04 2.87
C LEU A 47 7.94 -19.10 3.30
N TYR A 48 8.03 -17.87 2.79
CA TYR A 48 7.03 -16.83 3.01
C TYR A 48 6.62 -16.21 1.68
N ASN A 49 5.32 -16.03 1.52
CA ASN A 49 4.74 -15.24 0.45
C ASN A 49 3.93 -14.12 1.11
N GLN A 50 4.23 -12.89 0.77
CA GLN A 50 3.54 -11.72 1.32
C GLN A 50 3.25 -10.73 0.22
N TYR A 51 2.00 -10.31 0.14
CA TYR A 51 1.54 -9.38 -0.88
C TYR A 51 0.79 -8.22 -0.24
N LYS A 52 1.11 -7.02 -0.69
CA LYS A 52 0.42 -5.79 -0.33
C LYS A 52 -0.49 -5.39 -1.48
N ILE A 53 -1.78 -5.24 -1.20
CA ILE A 53 -2.81 -4.95 -2.18
C ILE A 53 -3.37 -3.57 -1.89
N TYR A 54 -3.18 -2.66 -2.82
CA TYR A 54 -3.66 -1.29 -2.72
C TYR A 54 -5.05 -1.14 -3.32
N GLN A 55 -5.83 -0.19 -2.80
CA GLN A 55 -7.16 0.14 -3.33
C GLN A 55 -7.11 0.58 -4.81
N THR A 56 -5.98 1.10 -5.26
CA THR A 56 -5.72 1.47 -6.66
C THR A 56 -5.55 0.29 -7.62
N GLY A 57 -5.56 -0.96 -7.09
CA GLY A 57 -5.32 -2.18 -7.86
C GLY A 57 -3.83 -2.52 -8.05
N ILE A 58 -2.93 -1.75 -7.48
CA ILE A 58 -1.50 -2.11 -7.44
C ILE A 58 -1.30 -3.23 -6.44
N ILE A 59 -0.53 -4.24 -6.82
CA ILE A 59 -0.12 -5.35 -5.96
C ILE A 59 1.40 -5.40 -5.94
N GLU A 60 1.96 -5.43 -4.75
CA GLU A 60 3.38 -5.59 -4.51
C GLU A 60 3.66 -6.91 -3.80
N ASN A 61 4.77 -7.55 -4.14
CA ASN A 61 5.29 -8.71 -3.43
C ASN A 61 6.42 -8.28 -2.50
N TYR A 62 6.48 -8.84 -1.30
CA TYR A 62 7.60 -8.62 -0.39
C TYR A 62 8.76 -9.55 -0.73
N ASP A 63 9.90 -8.96 -1.10
CA ASP A 63 11.17 -9.67 -1.28
C ASP A 63 11.89 -9.76 0.06
N PHE A 64 11.93 -10.97 0.64
CA PHE A 64 12.56 -11.21 1.93
C PHE A 64 14.09 -11.08 1.88
N SER A 65 14.71 -11.23 0.72
CA SER A 65 16.17 -11.07 0.55
C SER A 65 16.55 -9.59 0.56
N GLN A 66 15.76 -8.76 -0.10
CA GLN A 66 15.96 -7.31 -0.18
C GLN A 66 15.25 -6.55 0.95
N LYS A 67 14.40 -7.22 1.73
CA LYS A 67 13.58 -6.65 2.81
C LYS A 67 12.73 -5.45 2.35
N SER A 68 12.17 -5.55 1.14
CA SER A 68 11.41 -4.47 0.51
C SER A 68 10.26 -5.00 -0.34
N TYR A 69 9.22 -4.17 -0.52
CA TYR A 69 8.16 -4.46 -1.46
C TYR A 69 8.60 -4.13 -2.88
N GLN A 70 8.29 -5.03 -3.80
CA GLN A 70 8.56 -4.91 -5.23
C GLN A 70 7.26 -4.93 -6.01
N SER A 71 7.18 -4.14 -7.07
CA SER A 71 6.02 -4.14 -7.95
C SER A 71 5.81 -5.54 -8.53
N PHE A 72 4.63 -6.08 -8.40
CA PHE A 72 4.30 -7.44 -8.84
C PHE A 72 3.27 -7.45 -9.96
N LYS A 73 2.13 -6.78 -9.75
CA LYS A 73 0.99 -6.85 -10.65
C LYS A 73 0.10 -5.62 -10.50
N LYS A 74 -0.64 -5.28 -11.57
CA LYS A 74 -1.73 -4.31 -11.50
C LYS A 74 -3.01 -4.99 -12.00
N VAL A 75 -4.08 -4.86 -11.23
CA VAL A 75 -5.41 -5.37 -11.55
C VAL A 75 -6.41 -4.21 -11.68
N ASN A 76 -7.61 -4.48 -12.16
CA ASN A 76 -8.64 -3.46 -12.20
C ASN A 76 -9.03 -3.06 -10.76
N PRO A 77 -9.06 -1.75 -10.42
CA PRO A 77 -9.47 -1.30 -9.09
C PRO A 77 -10.83 -1.83 -8.63
N LYS A 78 -11.75 -2.07 -9.55
CA LYS A 78 -13.07 -2.67 -9.25
C LYS A 78 -12.97 -4.09 -8.67
N GLU A 79 -11.93 -4.85 -9.06
CA GLU A 79 -11.70 -6.20 -8.53
C GLU A 79 -11.24 -6.17 -7.08
N VAL A 80 -10.56 -5.11 -6.70
CA VAL A 80 -10.06 -4.92 -5.31
C VAL A 80 -11.10 -4.25 -4.42
N GLU A 81 -12.01 -3.47 -4.96
CA GLU A 81 -13.04 -2.73 -4.21
C GLU A 81 -13.86 -3.66 -3.30
N MET A 82 -14.22 -4.85 -3.79
CA MET A 82 -14.97 -5.83 -3.00
C MET A 82 -14.22 -6.29 -1.74
N PHE A 83 -12.89 -6.37 -1.79
CA PHE A 83 -12.10 -6.74 -0.61
C PHE A 83 -12.14 -5.65 0.44
N PHE A 84 -12.02 -4.38 0.05
CA PHE A 84 -12.13 -3.26 0.98
C PHE A 84 -13.53 -3.14 1.60
N LYS A 85 -14.57 -3.51 0.87
CA LYS A 85 -15.92 -3.63 1.40
C LYS A 85 -16.01 -4.76 2.43
N GLN A 86 -15.50 -5.96 2.09
CA GLN A 86 -15.48 -7.11 3.00
C GLN A 86 -14.65 -6.85 4.27
N ILE A 87 -13.52 -6.13 4.19
CA ILE A 87 -12.75 -5.72 5.37
C ILE A 87 -13.62 -4.97 6.37
N LYS A 88 -14.50 -4.07 5.89
CA LYS A 88 -15.45 -3.32 6.73
C LYS A 88 -16.58 -4.22 7.23
N GLU A 89 -17.19 -5.01 6.37
CA GLU A 89 -18.32 -5.89 6.70
C GLU A 89 -17.95 -6.96 7.74
N LEU A 90 -16.77 -7.57 7.59
CA LEU A 90 -16.23 -8.56 8.53
C LEU A 90 -15.53 -7.91 9.74
N ASN A 91 -15.44 -6.57 9.75
CA ASN A 91 -14.79 -5.80 10.82
C ASN A 91 -13.36 -6.27 11.12
N LEU A 92 -12.60 -6.61 10.07
CA LEU A 92 -11.28 -7.26 10.19
C LEU A 92 -10.28 -6.41 11.00
N SER A 93 -10.41 -5.09 11.01
CA SER A 93 -9.55 -4.21 11.80
C SER A 93 -9.69 -4.38 13.33
N LYS A 94 -10.71 -5.13 13.80
CA LYS A 94 -10.98 -5.39 15.21
C LYS A 94 -10.96 -6.87 15.58
N VAL A 95 -10.74 -7.76 14.60
CA VAL A 95 -10.65 -9.19 14.86
C VAL A 95 -9.36 -9.47 15.62
N ASP A 96 -9.47 -10.00 16.82
CA ASP A 96 -8.34 -10.47 17.64
C ASP A 96 -8.23 -11.99 17.50
N PHE A 97 -7.46 -12.45 16.52
CA PHE A 97 -7.20 -13.87 16.31
C PHE A 97 -5.74 -14.07 15.87
N ASN A 98 -4.94 -14.61 16.76
CA ASN A 98 -3.52 -14.86 16.51
C ASN A 98 -3.14 -16.24 17.06
N LYS A 99 -3.39 -17.29 16.26
CA LYS A 99 -3.08 -18.68 16.58
C LYS A 99 -2.22 -19.29 15.45
N PRO A 100 -0.95 -18.91 15.32
CA PRO A 100 -0.08 -19.43 14.28
C PRO A 100 0.19 -20.93 14.46
N GLY A 101 0.42 -21.62 13.36
CA GLY A 101 0.87 -23.00 13.30
C GLY A 101 2.25 -23.14 12.67
N ASN A 102 2.61 -24.37 12.31
CA ASN A 102 3.84 -24.61 11.56
C ASN A 102 3.85 -23.86 10.22
N VAL A 103 2.76 -23.89 9.47
CA VAL A 103 2.47 -23.01 8.35
C VAL A 103 1.22 -22.21 8.71
N SER A 104 1.28 -20.92 8.51
CA SER A 104 0.23 -19.98 8.87
C SER A 104 -0.18 -19.13 7.69
N ASP A 105 -1.47 -18.90 7.56
CA ASP A 105 -2.04 -17.86 6.74
C ASP A 105 -2.31 -16.62 7.59
N TYR A 106 -2.23 -15.43 6.98
CA TYR A 106 -2.49 -14.19 7.69
C TYR A 106 -3.03 -13.09 6.81
N ILE A 107 -3.71 -12.17 7.45
CA ILE A 107 -4.21 -10.92 6.89
C ILE A 107 -3.78 -9.78 7.81
N ASP A 108 -3.18 -8.72 7.26
CA ASP A 108 -2.95 -7.48 7.97
C ASP A 108 -3.83 -6.40 7.37
N VAL A 109 -4.60 -5.72 8.20
CA VAL A 109 -5.45 -4.60 7.80
C VAL A 109 -5.14 -3.37 8.63
N LEU A 110 -5.28 -2.18 8.03
CA LEU A 110 -5.11 -0.93 8.77
C LEU A 110 -6.30 -0.71 9.71
N GLY A 111 -5.98 -0.55 10.98
CA GLY A 111 -6.93 -0.12 12.00
C GLY A 111 -7.23 1.39 11.91
N PRO A 112 -8.21 1.87 12.71
CA PRO A 112 -8.55 3.30 12.77
C PRO A 112 -7.39 4.20 13.21
N ASP A 113 -6.46 3.65 13.99
CA ASP A 113 -5.24 4.31 14.49
C ASP A 113 -4.05 4.21 13.53
N GLN A 114 -4.29 3.77 12.28
CA GLN A 114 -3.26 3.50 11.26
C GLN A 114 -2.26 2.40 11.63
N LYS A 115 -2.52 1.64 12.67
CA LYS A 115 -1.73 0.45 12.99
C LYS A 115 -2.27 -0.76 12.26
N LEU A 116 -1.35 -1.67 11.90
CA LEU A 116 -1.72 -2.93 11.30
C LEU A 116 -2.28 -3.88 12.37
N ASN A 117 -3.51 -4.35 12.15
CA ASN A 117 -4.09 -5.43 12.88
C ASN A 117 -3.80 -6.73 12.13
N ARG A 118 -3.06 -7.67 12.76
CA ARG A 118 -2.76 -8.98 12.18
C ARG A 118 -3.74 -10.03 12.68
N ILE A 119 -4.38 -10.69 11.73
CA ILE A 119 -5.19 -11.89 11.95
C ILE A 119 -4.38 -13.04 11.38
N GLN A 120 -4.00 -14.02 12.22
CA GLN A 120 -3.12 -15.13 11.81
C GLN A 120 -3.64 -16.44 12.34
N TRP A 121 -3.60 -17.49 11.51
CA TRP A 121 -4.05 -18.84 11.88
C TRP A 121 -3.17 -19.91 11.25
N ALA A 122 -3.15 -21.10 11.89
CA ALA A 122 -2.59 -22.27 11.26
C ALA A 122 -3.43 -22.64 10.02
N ASN A 123 -2.81 -22.99 8.90
CA ASN A 123 -3.52 -23.35 7.67
C ASN A 123 -4.43 -24.57 7.83
N SER A 124 -4.23 -25.38 8.87
CA SER A 124 -5.09 -26.51 9.27
C SER A 124 -6.15 -26.15 10.32
N SER A 125 -6.24 -24.88 10.74
CA SER A 125 -7.16 -24.46 11.81
C SER A 125 -8.60 -24.42 11.33
N THR A 126 -9.51 -24.89 12.18
CA THR A 126 -10.96 -24.77 12.00
C THR A 126 -11.60 -23.77 12.96
N ASP A 127 -10.80 -23.13 13.82
CA ASP A 127 -11.27 -22.25 14.89
C ASP A 127 -11.57 -20.81 14.41
N ILE A 128 -11.03 -20.46 13.23
CA ILE A 128 -11.26 -19.14 12.63
C ILE A 128 -12.52 -19.12 11.78
N SER A 129 -13.15 -17.94 11.65
CA SER A 129 -14.34 -17.78 10.82
C SER A 129 -14.09 -18.22 9.37
N PRO A 130 -14.96 -19.06 8.79
CA PRO A 130 -14.87 -19.47 7.38
C PRO A 130 -14.86 -18.29 6.40
N ASP A 131 -15.48 -17.16 6.75
CA ASP A 131 -15.51 -15.97 5.90
C ASP A 131 -14.14 -15.28 5.83
N ILE A 132 -13.36 -15.34 6.91
CA ILE A 132 -11.97 -14.82 6.94
C ILE A 132 -11.08 -15.72 6.09
N ILE A 133 -11.22 -17.04 6.20
CA ILE A 133 -10.49 -17.99 5.34
C ILE A 133 -10.81 -17.70 3.87
N ARG A 134 -12.08 -17.57 3.52
CA ARG A 134 -12.55 -17.29 2.15
C ARG A 134 -12.02 -15.96 1.61
N PHE A 135 -11.99 -14.93 2.45
CA PHE A 135 -11.38 -13.65 2.10
C PHE A 135 -9.91 -13.82 1.68
N HIS A 136 -9.12 -14.51 2.51
CA HIS A 136 -7.70 -14.77 2.23
C HIS A 136 -7.53 -15.59 0.94
N GLU A 137 -8.28 -16.68 0.78
CA GLU A 137 -8.23 -17.53 -0.42
C GLU A 137 -8.57 -16.76 -1.69
N ASN A 138 -9.59 -15.90 -1.67
CA ASN A 138 -9.98 -15.07 -2.80
C ASN A 138 -8.90 -14.04 -3.14
N ALA A 139 -8.29 -13.40 -2.14
CA ALA A 139 -7.18 -12.48 -2.36
C ALA A 139 -5.96 -13.20 -2.96
N MET A 140 -5.62 -14.38 -2.45
CA MET A 140 -4.54 -15.20 -3.01
C MET A 140 -4.85 -15.68 -4.44
N ARG A 141 -6.11 -15.93 -4.76
CA ARG A 141 -6.55 -16.27 -6.12
C ARG A 141 -6.37 -15.08 -7.06
N LEU A 142 -6.83 -13.89 -6.68
CA LEU A 142 -6.63 -12.66 -7.46
C LEU A 142 -5.15 -12.43 -7.81
N ILE A 143 -4.26 -12.74 -6.87
CA ILE A 143 -2.81 -12.61 -7.05
C ILE A 143 -2.28 -13.61 -8.07
N LYS A 144 -2.75 -14.87 -8.02
CA LYS A 144 -2.28 -15.99 -8.86
C LYS A 144 -2.85 -15.97 -10.26
N ASP A 145 -4.06 -15.43 -10.45
CA ASP A 145 -4.69 -15.38 -11.76
C ASP A 145 -3.82 -14.58 -12.73
N LYS A 146 -3.45 -15.23 -13.82
CA LYS A 146 -2.77 -14.58 -14.95
C LYS A 146 -3.82 -13.80 -15.71
N GLY A 147 -3.82 -12.47 -15.56
CA GLY A 147 -4.63 -11.58 -16.37
C GLY A 147 -4.35 -11.70 -17.86
#